data_d65ab67dfed547d4b2b010b80d732582
#
_entry.id   d65ab67dfed547d4b2b010b80d732582
#
_cell.length_a   1.000
_cell.length_b   1.000
_cell.length_c   1.000
_cell.angle_alpha   90.00
_cell.angle_beta   90.00
_cell.angle_gamma   90.00
#
_symmetry.space_group_name_H-M   'P 1'
#
loop_
_entity.id
_entity.type
_entity.pdbx_description
1 polymer ?
#
loop_
_entity_poly.entity_id
_entity_poly.type
_entity_poly.pdbx_seq_one_letter_code
_entity_poly.pdbx_strand_id
1 'polypeptide(L)'
;MEKTVSEAISLRRSVRLYKDESIDSEKVKQCLVNASLAPTSSNLQLWEFYHITDKDTLGRMAEACLGQNAAKTAQQIVVVVSRKDLWQKRAKANLNFLDQTYDKEGLSDRELRQKKMASDYYSKLIPTIYTDFLGILGFLKYVTFQIVGLFRPIYRQTRLSDMRIVAHKSAGLAAQNFMISMAAIGYDTCPMEGS
;
A
#
# COMPACT_ATOMS: atom_id res chain seq x y z
N MET A 1 -18.57 -22.20 -0.29
CA MET A 1 -17.28 -22.58 0.36
C MET A 1 -16.21 -21.66 -0.21
N GLU A 2 -15.36 -21.11 0.62
CA GLU A 2 -14.24 -20.25 0.19
C GLU A 2 -13.17 -21.11 -0.51
N LYS A 3 -12.60 -20.61 -1.61
CA LYS A 3 -11.59 -21.30 -2.39
C LYS A 3 -10.21 -21.19 -1.72
N THR A 4 -9.38 -22.18 -1.92
CA THR A 4 -7.98 -22.12 -1.51
C THR A 4 -7.24 -21.00 -2.25
N VAL A 5 -6.09 -20.55 -1.71
CA VAL A 5 -5.26 -19.53 -2.35
C VAL A 5 -4.85 -19.93 -3.77
N SER A 6 -4.47 -21.20 -3.98
CA SER A 6 -4.07 -21.71 -5.31
C SER A 6 -5.24 -21.67 -6.31
N GLU A 7 -6.44 -22.02 -5.87
CA GLU A 7 -7.66 -21.95 -6.70
C GLU A 7 -8.00 -20.49 -7.01
N ALA A 8 -7.95 -19.59 -6.02
CA ALA A 8 -8.23 -18.17 -6.22
C ALA A 8 -7.26 -17.54 -7.24
N ILE A 9 -5.97 -17.85 -7.15
CA ILE A 9 -4.95 -17.39 -8.11
C ILE A 9 -5.25 -17.93 -9.52
N SER A 10 -5.56 -19.22 -9.64
CA SER A 10 -5.82 -19.85 -10.94
C SER A 10 -7.12 -19.37 -11.59
N LEU A 11 -8.12 -18.99 -10.82
CA LEU A 11 -9.44 -18.56 -11.29
C LEU A 11 -9.52 -17.05 -11.55
N ARG A 12 -8.78 -16.24 -10.81
CA ARG A 12 -8.81 -14.78 -10.97
C ARG A 12 -8.56 -14.38 -12.43
N ARG A 13 -9.44 -13.58 -12.97
CA ARG A 13 -9.32 -12.96 -14.30
C ARG A 13 -9.67 -11.47 -14.20
N SER A 14 -9.20 -10.69 -15.17
CA SER A 14 -9.64 -9.30 -15.37
C SER A 14 -10.95 -9.30 -16.15
N VAL A 15 -12.05 -9.48 -15.44
CA VAL A 15 -13.40 -9.50 -16.01
C VAL A 15 -13.83 -8.06 -16.31
N ARG A 16 -14.23 -7.79 -17.55
CA ARG A 16 -14.53 -6.44 -18.03
C ARG A 16 -16.03 -6.17 -18.27
N LEU A 17 -16.87 -7.16 -18.01
CA LEU A 17 -18.32 -7.02 -18.11
C LEU A 17 -18.93 -7.84 -16.98
N TYR A 18 -19.64 -7.15 -16.09
CA TYR A 18 -20.28 -7.76 -14.94
C TYR A 18 -21.78 -7.89 -15.14
N LYS A 19 -22.36 -8.87 -14.46
CA LYS A 19 -23.80 -9.03 -14.36
C LYS A 19 -24.39 -7.98 -13.43
N ASP A 20 -25.66 -7.66 -13.64
CA ASP A 20 -26.42 -6.79 -12.73
C ASP A 20 -26.91 -7.59 -11.52
N GLU A 21 -25.97 -8.04 -10.70
CA GLU A 21 -26.22 -8.80 -9.47
C GLU A 21 -25.60 -8.05 -8.28
N SER A 22 -26.33 -7.96 -7.18
CA SER A 22 -25.84 -7.27 -5.99
C SER A 22 -24.64 -8.00 -5.37
N ILE A 23 -23.67 -7.23 -4.90
CA ILE A 23 -22.50 -7.71 -4.17
C ILE A 23 -22.64 -7.38 -2.68
N ASP A 24 -22.30 -8.33 -1.82
CA ASP A 24 -22.26 -8.14 -0.37
C ASP A 24 -21.10 -7.23 0.03
N SER A 25 -21.42 -6.00 0.42
CA SER A 25 -20.44 -4.99 0.81
C SER A 25 -19.60 -5.37 2.03
N GLU A 26 -20.13 -6.18 2.96
CA GLU A 26 -19.39 -6.62 4.13
C GLU A 26 -18.29 -7.63 3.74
N LYS A 27 -18.57 -8.51 2.78
CA LYS A 27 -17.55 -9.39 2.22
C LYS A 27 -16.44 -8.60 1.51
N VAL A 28 -16.80 -7.55 0.76
CA VAL A 28 -15.82 -6.67 0.14
C VAL A 28 -14.95 -5.97 1.18
N LYS A 29 -15.56 -5.47 2.27
CA LYS A 29 -14.81 -4.87 3.39
C LYS A 29 -13.85 -5.87 4.03
N GLN A 30 -14.26 -7.14 4.21
CA GLN A 30 -13.35 -8.18 4.71
C GLN A 30 -12.16 -8.40 3.75
N CYS A 31 -12.39 -8.38 2.44
CA CYS A 31 -11.31 -8.44 1.45
C CYS A 31 -10.38 -7.21 1.53
N LEU A 32 -10.90 -6.03 1.86
CA LEU A 32 -10.07 -4.84 2.12
C LEU A 32 -9.21 -4.97 3.39
N VAL A 33 -9.74 -5.61 4.43
CA VAL A 33 -8.93 -5.96 5.61
C VAL A 33 -7.77 -6.88 5.20
N ASN A 34 -8.03 -7.93 4.41
CA ASN A 34 -6.99 -8.81 3.89
C ASN A 34 -5.97 -8.05 3.02
N ALA A 35 -6.42 -7.09 2.21
CA ALA A 35 -5.55 -6.22 1.43
C ALA A 35 -4.61 -5.39 2.31
N SER A 36 -5.09 -4.90 3.45
CA SER A 36 -4.30 -4.10 4.39
C SER A 36 -3.16 -4.87 5.06
N LEU A 37 -3.21 -6.21 5.04
CA LEU A 37 -2.17 -7.10 5.56
C LEU A 37 -1.03 -7.36 4.55
N ALA A 38 -1.08 -6.76 3.37
CA ALA A 38 -0.02 -6.89 2.38
C ALA A 38 1.33 -6.37 2.90
N PRO A 39 2.45 -6.99 2.48
CA PRO A 39 3.76 -6.50 2.83
C PRO A 39 4.00 -5.09 2.27
N THR A 40 4.67 -4.24 3.04
CA THR A 40 4.93 -2.86 2.66
C THR A 40 6.32 -2.42 3.11
N SER A 41 6.96 -1.58 2.32
CA SER A 41 8.28 -1.06 2.66
C SER A 41 8.23 -0.31 3.98
N SER A 42 9.13 -0.68 4.90
CA SER A 42 9.27 -0.07 6.24
C SER A 42 7.98 -0.10 7.07
N ASN A 43 7.06 -1.00 6.78
CA ASN A 43 5.73 -1.06 7.39
C ASN A 43 4.98 0.29 7.40
N LEU A 44 5.22 1.14 6.39
CA LEU A 44 4.60 2.46 6.33
C LEU A 44 3.17 2.44 5.80
N GLN A 45 2.75 1.36 5.11
CA GLN A 45 1.37 1.19 4.63
C GLN A 45 0.86 2.46 3.92
N LEU A 46 1.63 2.94 2.94
CA LEU A 46 1.38 4.20 2.23
C LEU A 46 0.27 4.04 1.19
N TRP A 47 -0.88 3.56 1.62
CA TRP A 47 -2.10 3.44 0.82
C TRP A 47 -3.34 3.80 1.62
N GLU A 48 -4.40 4.11 0.90
CA GLU A 48 -5.77 4.21 1.39
C GLU A 48 -6.70 3.51 0.40
N PHE A 49 -7.79 2.96 0.92
CA PHE A 49 -8.84 2.33 0.12
C PHE A 49 -10.13 3.13 0.26
N TYR A 50 -10.75 3.43 -0.88
CA TYR A 50 -12.07 4.03 -0.91
C TYR A 50 -13.02 3.03 -1.54
N HIS A 51 -13.99 2.54 -0.77
CA HIS A 51 -15.01 1.61 -1.20
C HIS A 51 -16.27 2.38 -1.60
N ILE A 52 -16.59 2.38 -2.88
CA ILE A 52 -17.67 3.14 -3.48
C ILE A 52 -18.81 2.19 -3.82
N THR A 53 -20.00 2.45 -3.25
CA THR A 53 -21.22 1.67 -3.41
C THR A 53 -22.42 2.51 -3.86
N ASP A 54 -22.30 3.83 -3.77
CA ASP A 54 -23.34 4.77 -4.19
C ASP A 54 -23.43 4.87 -5.71
N LYS A 55 -24.64 4.74 -6.25
CA LYS A 55 -24.88 4.68 -7.71
C LYS A 55 -24.48 5.94 -8.45
N ASP A 56 -24.70 7.11 -7.87
CA ASP A 56 -24.35 8.38 -8.51
C ASP A 56 -22.82 8.53 -8.59
N THR A 57 -22.13 8.17 -7.51
CA THR A 57 -20.67 8.16 -7.45
C THR A 57 -20.08 7.11 -8.40
N LEU A 58 -20.68 5.91 -8.50
CA LEU A 58 -20.26 4.88 -9.46
C LEU A 58 -20.40 5.38 -10.91
N GLY A 59 -21.48 6.09 -11.24
CA GLY A 59 -21.67 6.70 -12.56
C GLY A 59 -20.55 7.70 -12.89
N ARG A 60 -20.22 8.60 -11.95
CA ARG A 60 -19.11 9.57 -12.10
C ARG A 60 -17.75 8.88 -12.20
N MET A 61 -17.52 7.80 -11.46
CA MET A 61 -16.31 7.00 -11.56
C MET A 61 -16.19 6.32 -12.93
N ALA A 62 -17.31 5.83 -13.49
CA ALA A 62 -17.31 5.25 -14.84
C ALA A 62 -16.92 6.28 -15.91
N GLU A 63 -17.36 7.53 -15.78
CA GLU A 63 -16.94 8.64 -16.65
C GLU A 63 -15.44 8.92 -16.50
N ALA A 64 -14.94 9.05 -15.26
CA ALA A 64 -13.52 9.26 -14.96
C ALA A 64 -12.63 8.11 -15.47
N CYS A 65 -13.17 6.90 -15.56
CA CYS A 65 -12.51 5.73 -16.16
C CYS A 65 -12.72 5.65 -17.68
N LEU A 66 -12.95 6.76 -18.36
CA LEU A 66 -13.13 6.86 -19.81
C LEU A 66 -14.26 5.97 -20.36
N GLY A 67 -15.27 5.70 -19.56
CA GLY A 67 -16.42 4.89 -19.95
C GLY A 67 -16.08 3.43 -20.24
N GLN A 68 -15.02 2.88 -19.65
CA GLN A 68 -14.68 1.46 -19.79
C GLN A 68 -15.81 0.57 -19.27
N ASN A 69 -16.07 -0.54 -19.95
CA ASN A 69 -17.16 -1.46 -19.59
C ASN A 69 -16.99 -2.01 -18.16
N ALA A 70 -15.76 -2.28 -17.71
CA ALA A 70 -15.50 -2.72 -16.35
C ALA A 70 -16.00 -1.72 -15.29
N ALA A 71 -15.84 -0.42 -15.53
CA ALA A 71 -16.33 0.61 -14.62
C ALA A 71 -17.84 0.82 -14.75
N LYS A 72 -18.40 0.80 -15.99
CA LYS A 72 -19.83 1.00 -16.24
C LYS A 72 -20.73 -0.10 -15.66
N THR A 73 -20.24 -1.33 -15.65
CA THR A 73 -21.03 -2.50 -15.20
C THR A 73 -20.70 -2.94 -13.79
N ALA A 74 -19.70 -2.33 -13.14
CA ALA A 74 -19.32 -2.65 -11.77
C ALA A 74 -20.42 -2.26 -10.78
N GLN A 75 -20.77 -3.18 -9.90
CA GLN A 75 -21.74 -2.94 -8.81
C GLN A 75 -21.09 -2.18 -7.64
N GLN A 76 -19.76 -2.28 -7.51
CA GLN A 76 -18.96 -1.57 -6.51
C GLN A 76 -17.57 -1.32 -7.10
N ILE A 77 -16.94 -0.22 -6.69
CA ILE A 77 -15.57 0.13 -7.09
C ILE A 77 -14.73 0.35 -5.84
N VAL A 78 -13.53 -0.21 -5.84
CA VAL A 78 -12.50 0.06 -4.83
C VAL A 78 -11.39 0.87 -5.47
N VAL A 79 -11.18 2.08 -4.97
CA VAL A 79 -10.06 2.93 -5.38
C VAL A 79 -8.90 2.72 -4.41
N VAL A 80 -7.75 2.30 -4.94
CA VAL A 80 -6.51 2.14 -4.17
C VAL A 80 -5.63 3.35 -4.41
N VAL A 81 -5.46 4.18 -3.39
CA VAL A 81 -4.70 5.43 -3.48
C VAL A 81 -3.34 5.27 -2.84
N SER A 82 -2.27 5.54 -3.59
CA SER A 82 -0.92 5.63 -3.04
C SER A 82 -0.73 6.96 -2.30
N ARG A 83 -0.47 6.89 -0.99
CA ARG A 83 -0.41 8.02 -0.05
C ARG A 83 1.00 8.24 0.51
N LYS A 84 1.96 8.51 -0.40
CA LYS A 84 3.34 8.85 0.00
C LYS A 84 3.38 10.02 1.00
N ASP A 85 2.47 10.97 0.90
CA ASP A 85 2.32 12.13 1.77
C ASP A 85 2.13 11.76 3.25
N LEU A 86 1.59 10.58 3.54
CA LEU A 86 1.33 10.12 4.91
C LEU A 86 2.55 9.51 5.62
N TRP A 87 3.74 9.52 5.02
CA TRP A 87 4.91 8.85 5.59
C TRP A 87 5.24 9.29 7.02
N GLN A 88 5.11 10.59 7.35
CA GLN A 88 5.37 11.11 8.70
C GLN A 88 4.39 10.53 9.72
N LYS A 89 3.10 10.58 9.39
CA LYS A 89 2.03 10.03 10.24
C LYS A 89 2.25 8.54 10.49
N ARG A 90 2.60 7.78 9.45
CA ARG A 90 2.81 6.34 9.54
C ARG A 90 4.09 5.98 10.29
N ALA A 91 5.20 6.71 10.06
CA ALA A 91 6.44 6.53 10.82
C ALA A 91 6.23 6.81 12.32
N LYS A 92 5.48 7.86 12.67
CA LYS A 92 5.11 8.15 14.05
C LYS A 92 4.25 7.05 14.68
N ALA A 93 3.30 6.50 13.93
CA ALA A 93 2.48 5.38 14.40
C ALA A 93 3.33 4.13 14.71
N ASN A 94 4.32 3.83 13.85
CA ASN A 94 5.25 2.73 14.09
C ASN A 94 6.16 3.00 15.31
N LEU A 95 6.61 4.24 15.55
CA LEU A 95 7.34 4.61 16.76
C LEU A 95 6.49 4.41 18.02
N ASN A 96 5.25 4.88 18.01
CA ASN A 96 4.34 4.70 19.14
C ASN A 96 4.09 3.20 19.43
N PHE A 97 3.93 2.38 18.40
CA PHE A 97 3.79 0.93 18.54
C PHE A 97 5.05 0.29 19.15
N LEU A 98 6.24 0.73 18.74
CA LEU A 98 7.49 0.27 19.33
C LEU A 98 7.58 0.63 20.81
N ASP A 99 7.24 1.87 21.17
CA ASP A 99 7.25 2.29 22.57
C ASP A 99 6.31 1.44 23.42
N GLN A 100 5.09 1.19 22.95
CA GLN A 100 4.13 0.29 23.63
C GLN A 100 4.64 -1.15 23.72
N THR A 101 5.28 -1.67 22.67
CA THR A 101 5.81 -3.04 22.63
C THR A 101 6.94 -3.25 23.65
N TYR A 102 7.75 -2.23 23.85
CA TYR A 102 8.89 -2.24 24.76
C TYR A 102 8.62 -1.48 26.07
N ASP A 103 7.37 -1.19 26.40
CA ASP A 103 6.95 -0.59 27.67
C ASP A 103 6.78 -1.67 28.73
N LYS A 104 7.90 -2.27 29.14
CA LYS A 104 7.97 -3.29 30.21
C LYS A 104 9.28 -3.17 30.96
N GLU A 105 9.24 -3.49 32.25
CA GLU A 105 10.46 -3.57 33.09
C GLU A 105 11.32 -4.79 32.72
N GLY A 106 12.62 -4.70 32.94
CA GLY A 106 13.53 -5.83 32.78
C GLY A 106 13.84 -6.24 31.35
N LEU A 107 13.87 -5.29 30.42
CA LEU A 107 14.32 -5.55 29.05
C LEU A 107 15.75 -6.09 29.03
N SER A 108 15.98 -7.16 28.29
CA SER A 108 17.32 -7.68 28.02
C SER A 108 18.14 -6.72 27.16
N ASP A 109 19.47 -6.82 27.22
CA ASP A 109 20.37 -6.02 26.36
C ASP A 109 20.09 -6.18 24.86
N ARG A 110 19.59 -7.33 24.44
CA ARG A 110 19.17 -7.60 23.07
C ARG A 110 17.93 -6.79 22.71
N GLU A 111 16.91 -6.78 23.55
CA GLU A 111 15.67 -6.01 23.34
C GLU A 111 15.95 -4.51 23.37
N LEU A 112 16.81 -4.00 24.25
CA LEU A 112 17.22 -2.61 24.28
C LEU A 112 17.92 -2.20 22.98
N ARG A 113 18.82 -3.04 22.46
CA ARG A 113 19.46 -2.79 21.15
C ARG A 113 18.46 -2.81 20.00
N GLN A 114 17.52 -3.76 20.00
CA GLN A 114 16.46 -3.83 18.97
C GLN A 114 15.55 -2.59 19.02
N LYS A 115 15.10 -2.19 20.22
CA LYS A 115 14.31 -0.95 20.41
C LYS A 115 15.06 0.26 19.85
N LYS A 116 16.32 0.43 20.22
CA LYS A 116 17.15 1.55 19.76
C LYS A 116 17.30 1.54 18.24
N MET A 117 17.63 0.41 17.63
CA MET A 117 17.79 0.29 16.17
C MET A 117 16.49 0.63 15.44
N ALA A 118 15.35 0.11 15.90
CA ALA A 118 14.06 0.38 15.29
C ALA A 118 13.62 1.84 15.51
N SER A 119 13.89 2.41 16.68
CA SER A 119 13.63 3.83 16.96
C SER A 119 14.48 4.75 16.06
N ASP A 120 15.78 4.48 15.94
CA ASP A 120 16.67 5.23 15.05
C ASP A 120 16.23 5.08 13.57
N TYR A 121 15.71 3.93 13.17
CA TYR A 121 15.21 3.69 11.84
C TYR A 121 14.03 4.62 11.51
N TYR A 122 12.99 4.67 12.35
CA TYR A 122 11.80 5.48 12.09
C TYR A 122 11.99 6.97 12.40
N SER A 123 12.87 7.32 13.36
CA SER A 123 13.09 8.72 13.76
C SER A 123 14.17 9.43 12.94
N LYS A 124 15.12 8.70 12.34
CA LYS A 124 16.25 9.28 11.61
C LYS A 124 16.30 8.84 10.15
N LEU A 125 16.30 7.52 9.87
CA LEU A 125 16.49 7.02 8.52
C LEU A 125 15.29 7.31 7.63
N ILE A 126 14.08 7.01 8.08
CA ILE A 126 12.85 7.26 7.30
C ILE A 126 12.69 8.76 6.98
N PRO A 127 12.81 9.71 7.93
CA PRO A 127 12.84 11.14 7.60
C PRO A 127 13.93 11.51 6.60
N THR A 128 15.14 10.98 6.77
CA THR A 128 16.23 11.25 5.83
C THR A 128 15.90 10.84 4.40
N ILE A 129 15.19 9.70 4.21
CA ILE A 129 14.83 9.18 2.89
C ILE A 129 13.65 9.96 2.30
N TYR A 130 12.58 10.17 3.08
CA TYR A 130 11.32 10.70 2.59
C TYR A 130 11.22 12.23 2.56
N THR A 131 11.99 12.96 3.38
CA THR A 131 12.00 14.43 3.35
C THR A 131 12.62 14.92 2.06
N ASP A 132 11.94 15.82 1.40
CA ASP A 132 12.45 16.53 0.24
C ASP A 132 11.92 17.97 0.24
N PHE A 133 12.68 18.88 -0.36
CA PHE A 133 12.29 20.26 -0.57
C PHE A 133 12.56 20.62 -2.02
N LEU A 134 11.51 20.81 -2.80
CA LEU A 134 11.55 21.18 -4.22
C LEU A 134 12.46 20.28 -5.11
N GLY A 135 12.70 19.04 -4.72
CA GLY A 135 13.61 18.12 -5.44
C GLY A 135 15.09 18.33 -5.16
N ILE A 136 15.48 19.44 -4.52
CA ILE A 136 16.88 19.82 -4.28
C ILE A 136 17.54 18.88 -3.26
N LEU A 137 16.89 18.68 -2.13
CA LEU A 137 17.39 17.76 -1.10
C LEU A 137 17.48 16.32 -1.62
N GLY A 138 16.49 15.89 -2.41
CA GLY A 138 16.52 14.58 -3.05
C GLY A 138 17.69 14.41 -4.00
N PHE A 139 18.03 15.44 -4.77
CA PHE A 139 19.20 15.43 -5.65
C PHE A 139 20.52 15.39 -4.87
N LEU A 140 20.68 16.23 -3.85
CA LEU A 140 21.88 16.24 -3.02
C LEU A 140 22.10 14.90 -2.30
N LYS A 141 21.04 14.32 -1.73
CA LYS A 141 21.08 12.97 -1.14
C LYS A 141 21.46 11.91 -2.16
N TYR A 142 20.89 11.97 -3.35
CA TYR A 142 21.22 11.04 -4.43
C TYR A 142 22.71 11.09 -4.76
N VAL A 143 23.28 12.28 -5.00
CA VAL A 143 24.72 12.44 -5.30
C VAL A 143 25.58 11.91 -4.14
N THR A 144 25.25 12.29 -2.90
CA THR A 144 25.98 11.82 -1.71
C THR A 144 25.95 10.29 -1.61
N PHE A 145 24.78 9.67 -1.81
CA PHE A 145 24.65 8.22 -1.70
C PHE A 145 25.29 7.47 -2.88
N GLN A 146 25.39 8.08 -4.07
CA GLN A 146 26.18 7.51 -5.16
C GLN A 146 27.68 7.47 -4.77
N ILE A 147 28.21 8.58 -4.25
CA ILE A 147 29.63 8.66 -3.82
C ILE A 147 29.92 7.68 -2.68
N VAL A 148 29.12 7.70 -1.62
CA VAL A 148 29.27 6.77 -0.49
C VAL A 148 29.16 5.31 -0.92
N GLY A 149 28.28 5.04 -1.88
CA GLY A 149 28.06 3.71 -2.45
C GLY A 149 29.24 3.18 -3.28
N LEU A 150 30.25 3.98 -3.63
CA LEU A 150 31.50 3.50 -4.23
C LEU A 150 32.39 2.80 -3.19
N PHE A 151 32.25 3.16 -1.91
CA PHE A 151 33.12 2.69 -0.83
C PHE A 151 32.44 1.66 0.09
N ARG A 152 31.09 1.65 0.14
CA ARG A 152 30.34 0.71 0.99
C ARG A 152 28.94 0.44 0.42
N PRO A 153 28.36 -0.74 0.68
CA PRO A 153 26.98 -1.04 0.30
C PRO A 153 26.02 -0.05 0.97
N ILE A 154 25.22 0.68 0.17
CA ILE A 154 24.19 1.60 0.65
C ILE A 154 23.02 1.65 -0.33
N TYR A 155 21.82 1.92 0.17
CA TYR A 155 20.63 2.15 -0.65
C TYR A 155 20.77 3.47 -1.43
N ARG A 156 20.80 3.39 -2.76
CA ARG A 156 21.11 4.53 -3.63
C ARG A 156 19.89 5.22 -4.24
N GLN A 157 18.71 4.57 -4.16
CA GLN A 157 17.47 5.10 -4.74
C GLN A 157 16.76 6.01 -3.73
N THR A 158 17.14 7.27 -3.68
CA THR A 158 16.69 8.23 -2.66
C THR A 158 16.03 9.48 -3.24
N ARG A 159 15.76 9.48 -4.54
CA ARG A 159 15.03 10.57 -5.19
C ARG A 159 13.54 10.52 -4.83
N LEU A 160 12.87 11.65 -5.00
CA LEU A 160 11.41 11.76 -4.82
C LEU A 160 10.64 10.76 -5.69
N SER A 161 11.10 10.55 -6.94
CA SER A 161 10.58 9.56 -7.87
C SER A 161 10.70 8.13 -7.34
N ASP A 162 11.84 7.79 -6.72
CA ASP A 162 12.09 6.45 -6.19
C ASP A 162 11.14 6.13 -5.04
N MET A 163 10.88 7.11 -4.17
CA MET A 163 9.93 6.94 -3.06
C MET A 163 8.49 6.84 -3.55
N ARG A 164 8.14 7.49 -4.66
CA ARG A 164 6.85 7.27 -5.33
C ARG A 164 6.74 5.81 -5.81
N ILE A 165 7.75 5.32 -6.51
CA ILE A 165 7.77 3.93 -7.00
C ILE A 165 7.61 2.93 -5.83
N VAL A 166 8.28 3.16 -4.70
CA VAL A 166 8.14 2.31 -3.49
C VAL A 166 6.69 2.31 -2.98
N ALA A 167 6.05 3.48 -2.89
CA ALA A 167 4.67 3.59 -2.43
C ALA A 167 3.70 2.91 -3.41
N HIS A 168 3.89 3.08 -4.74
CA HIS A 168 3.07 2.41 -5.77
C HIS A 168 3.24 0.89 -5.75
N LYS A 169 4.48 0.37 -5.59
CA LYS A 169 4.71 -1.07 -5.46
C LYS A 169 3.97 -1.64 -4.25
N SER A 170 4.03 -0.96 -3.11
CA SER A 170 3.31 -1.37 -1.90
C SER A 170 1.80 -1.38 -2.11
N ALA A 171 1.24 -0.33 -2.74
CA ALA A 171 -0.18 -0.27 -3.09
C ALA A 171 -0.58 -1.39 -4.07
N GLY A 172 0.29 -1.71 -5.04
CA GLY A 172 0.08 -2.83 -5.97
C GLY A 172 0.01 -4.19 -5.27
N LEU A 173 0.85 -4.43 -4.25
CA LEU A 173 0.78 -5.64 -3.44
C LEU A 173 -0.55 -5.73 -2.66
N ALA A 174 -1.01 -4.63 -2.10
CA ALA A 174 -2.29 -4.56 -1.41
C ALA A 174 -3.47 -4.78 -2.37
N ALA A 175 -3.43 -4.18 -3.55
CA ALA A 175 -4.42 -4.41 -4.60
C ALA A 175 -4.46 -5.88 -5.06
N GLN A 176 -3.29 -6.53 -5.18
CA GLN A 176 -3.22 -7.95 -5.53
C GLN A 176 -3.83 -8.83 -4.43
N ASN A 177 -3.52 -8.57 -3.14
CA ASN A 177 -4.15 -9.28 -2.02
C ASN A 177 -5.69 -9.12 -2.05
N PHE A 178 -6.19 -7.91 -2.33
CA PHE A 178 -7.60 -7.65 -2.50
C PHE A 178 -8.22 -8.53 -3.60
N MET A 179 -7.62 -8.53 -4.79
CA MET A 179 -8.15 -9.27 -5.94
C MET A 179 -8.15 -10.79 -5.71
N ILE A 180 -7.12 -11.33 -5.04
CA ILE A 180 -7.08 -12.76 -4.67
C ILE A 180 -8.17 -13.06 -3.65
N SER A 181 -8.35 -12.20 -2.62
CA SER A 181 -9.40 -12.38 -1.61
C SER A 181 -10.80 -12.36 -2.22
N MET A 182 -11.06 -11.46 -3.18
CA MET A 182 -12.32 -11.40 -3.92
C MET A 182 -12.54 -12.70 -4.73
N ALA A 183 -11.52 -13.18 -5.43
CA ALA A 183 -11.61 -14.43 -6.20
C ALA A 183 -11.84 -15.65 -5.30
N ALA A 184 -11.27 -15.68 -4.09
CA ALA A 184 -11.49 -16.75 -3.13
C ALA A 184 -12.95 -16.89 -2.71
N ILE A 185 -13.67 -15.77 -2.58
CA ILE A 185 -15.10 -15.74 -2.23
C ILE A 185 -16.03 -15.78 -3.45
N GLY A 186 -15.48 -15.89 -4.67
CA GLY A 186 -16.24 -16.06 -5.91
C GLY A 186 -16.67 -14.77 -6.60
N TYR A 187 -16.07 -13.63 -6.25
CA TYR A 187 -16.29 -12.36 -6.93
C TYR A 187 -15.17 -12.05 -7.93
N ASP A 188 -15.57 -11.56 -9.09
CA ASP A 188 -14.67 -11.14 -10.14
C ASP A 188 -14.19 -9.68 -9.94
N THR A 189 -12.99 -9.40 -10.42
CA THR A 189 -12.40 -8.06 -10.35
C THR A 189 -11.71 -7.71 -11.67
N CYS A 190 -11.58 -6.40 -11.93
CA CYS A 190 -10.75 -5.90 -13.01
C CYS A 190 -9.91 -4.73 -12.51
N PRO A 191 -8.57 -4.87 -12.42
CA PRO A 191 -7.73 -3.72 -12.12
C PRO A 191 -7.77 -2.75 -13.30
N MET A 192 -7.93 -1.46 -12.98
CA MET A 192 -7.83 -0.36 -13.93
C MET A 192 -6.78 0.60 -13.41
N GLU A 193 -5.87 1.01 -14.28
CA GLU A 193 -5.02 2.16 -14.00
C GLU A 193 -5.84 3.41 -14.26
N GLY A 194 -5.83 4.34 -13.31
CA GLY A 194 -6.58 5.59 -13.42
C GLY A 194 -6.12 6.39 -14.65
N SER A 195 -7.04 7.04 -15.28
CA SER A 195 -6.83 7.98 -16.39
C SER A 195 -6.52 9.37 -15.86
#